data_ee2b0feeb525e882b26109d53bce59e9
#
_entry.id   ee2b0feeb525e882b26109d53bce59e9
#
_cell.length_a   1.000
_cell.length_b   1.000
_cell.length_c   1.000
_cell.angle_alpha   90.00
_cell.angle_beta   90.00
_cell.angle_gamma   90.00
#
_symmetry.space_group_name_H-M   'P 1'
#
loop_
_entity.id
_entity.type
_entity.pdbx_description
1 polymer ?
#
loop_
_entity_poly.entity_id
_entity_poly.type
_entity_poly.pdbx_seq_one_letter_code
_entity_poly.pdbx_strand_id
1 'polypeptide(L)'
;MYTSFADLLEEQKEKNLPLWKLIQLEDCREEALTEEASWQRMADMYEAMKESDRAYDSALRSESGLVGGEAAKIRKQREKGALLSGDFFGHVMERALRVAENNACMKRIVAAPTAGSCGVLPAVLISLEEKYLAEGGDPADLSKRMVVALYVAGGIGGIIAERASLAGAECGCQAEIGSASSMAAGAAVTLAGGSPDKAVHAAALAMKSLLGLVCDPVAGLVEVPCVKRNVIGAVNALTAADMALSGIRSKIPADQVMDAMRSVGRAMNEDLRETGLGGLAATETGKAVRKKMSRR
;
A
#
# COMPACT_ATOMS: atom_id res chain seq x y z
N MET A 1 19.18 6.81 5.44
CA MET A 1 18.05 5.82 5.47
C MET A 1 18.59 4.41 5.57
N TYR A 2 17.89 3.48 6.25
CA TYR A 2 18.30 2.06 6.30
C TYR A 2 18.23 1.43 4.91
N THR A 3 19.27 0.66 4.56
CA THR A 3 19.37 -0.03 3.26
C THR A 3 19.06 -1.52 3.36
N SER A 4 18.84 -2.03 4.59
CA SER A 4 18.64 -3.45 4.87
C SER A 4 17.70 -3.65 6.06
N PHE A 5 16.81 -4.62 5.96
CA PHE A 5 15.99 -5.08 7.09
C PHE A 5 16.84 -5.76 8.16
N ALA A 6 17.92 -6.43 7.76
CA ALA A 6 18.82 -7.07 8.69
C ALA A 6 19.49 -6.03 9.59
N ASP A 7 20.08 -4.98 9.01
CA ASP A 7 20.75 -3.91 9.75
C ASP A 7 19.77 -3.17 10.67
N LEU A 8 18.55 -2.87 10.17
CA LEU A 8 17.52 -2.23 10.98
C LEU A 8 17.12 -3.08 12.20
N LEU A 9 16.98 -4.40 12.04
CA LEU A 9 16.65 -5.30 13.14
C LEU A 9 17.82 -5.51 14.11
N GLU A 10 19.05 -5.49 13.62
CA GLU A 10 20.26 -5.57 14.45
C GLU A 10 20.39 -4.31 15.32
N GLU A 11 20.32 -3.12 14.73
CA GLU A 11 20.36 -1.88 15.46
C GLU A 11 19.20 -1.72 16.45
N GLN A 12 18.02 -2.24 16.09
CA GLN A 12 16.86 -2.27 16.98
C GLN A 12 17.16 -3.07 18.27
N LYS A 13 17.86 -4.19 18.15
CA LYS A 13 18.27 -5.01 19.30
C LYS A 13 19.37 -4.36 20.11
N GLU A 14 20.41 -3.84 19.44
CA GLU A 14 21.56 -3.20 20.08
C GLU A 14 21.15 -1.97 20.90
N LYS A 15 20.33 -1.10 20.33
CA LYS A 15 19.86 0.13 20.97
C LYS A 15 18.69 -0.10 21.93
N ASN A 16 18.08 -1.27 21.91
CA ASN A 16 16.88 -1.60 22.68
C ASN A 16 15.77 -0.54 22.53
N LEU A 17 15.59 -0.01 21.30
CA LEU A 17 14.57 0.96 20.96
C LEU A 17 13.44 0.28 20.15
N PRO A 18 12.19 0.79 20.22
CA PRO A 18 11.14 0.35 19.32
C PRO A 18 11.51 0.63 17.86
N LEU A 19 11.13 -0.27 16.95
CA LEU A 19 11.44 -0.15 15.51
C LEU A 19 11.05 1.20 14.93
N TRP A 20 9.84 1.66 15.23
CA TRP A 20 9.32 2.95 14.76
C TRP A 20 10.19 4.13 15.21
N LYS A 21 10.79 4.02 16.41
CA LYS A 21 11.60 5.10 16.97
C LYS A 21 12.94 5.24 16.23
N LEU A 22 13.55 4.15 15.84
CA LEU A 22 14.75 4.18 15.00
C LEU A 22 14.45 4.81 13.64
N ILE A 23 13.32 4.47 13.05
CA ILE A 23 12.89 5.02 11.75
C ILE A 23 12.60 6.52 11.90
N GLN A 24 11.93 6.95 12.99
CA GLN A 24 11.72 8.38 13.27
C GLN A 24 13.05 9.15 13.43
N LEU A 25 13.99 8.59 14.18
CA LEU A 25 15.30 9.25 14.38
C LEU A 25 16.08 9.39 13.07
N GLU A 26 15.94 8.40 12.18
CA GLU A 26 16.53 8.46 10.84
C GLU A 26 15.84 9.53 9.98
N ASP A 27 14.50 9.59 9.96
CA ASP A 27 13.73 10.64 9.28
C ASP A 27 14.12 12.04 9.77
N CYS A 28 14.25 12.22 11.10
CA CYS A 28 14.70 13.47 11.70
C CYS A 28 16.10 13.88 11.22
N ARG A 29 17.00 12.92 11.09
CA ARG A 29 18.37 13.16 10.64
C ARG A 29 18.43 13.57 9.16
N GLU A 30 17.70 12.87 8.31
CA GLU A 30 17.67 13.10 6.86
C GLU A 30 17.00 14.41 6.49
N GLU A 31 15.86 14.68 7.09
CA GLU A 31 15.03 15.86 6.81
C GLU A 31 15.36 17.09 7.67
N ALA A 32 16.35 16.98 8.57
CA ALA A 32 16.71 18.02 9.53
C ALA A 32 15.52 18.50 10.39
N LEU A 33 14.68 17.56 10.84
CA LEU A 33 13.50 17.82 11.67
C LEU A 33 13.74 17.52 13.15
N THR A 34 12.96 18.17 14.03
CA THR A 34 12.81 17.69 15.40
C THR A 34 11.90 16.47 15.45
N GLU A 35 11.96 15.70 16.54
CA GLU A 35 11.09 14.55 16.72
C GLU A 35 9.60 14.93 16.72
N GLU A 36 9.26 16.08 17.32
CA GLU A 36 7.90 16.61 17.36
C GLU A 36 7.42 17.00 15.95
N ALA A 37 8.27 17.65 15.15
CA ALA A 37 7.93 18.03 13.79
C ALA A 37 7.75 16.82 12.87
N SER A 38 8.64 15.82 12.97
CA SER A 38 8.50 14.56 12.25
C SER A 38 7.20 13.83 12.67
N TRP A 39 6.91 13.76 13.97
CA TRP A 39 5.69 13.16 14.48
C TRP A 39 4.43 13.85 13.94
N GLN A 40 4.39 15.19 14.00
CA GLN A 40 3.24 15.96 13.51
C GLN A 40 3.05 15.76 12.01
N ARG A 41 4.13 15.77 11.21
CA ARG A 41 4.08 15.50 9.77
C ARG A 41 3.48 14.12 9.47
N MET A 42 3.84 13.10 10.24
CA MET A 42 3.30 11.75 10.08
C MET A 42 1.81 11.67 10.49
N ALA A 43 1.43 12.38 11.56
CA ALA A 43 0.03 12.49 11.99
C ALA A 43 -0.82 13.22 10.94
N ASP A 44 -0.33 14.32 10.38
CA ASP A 44 -1.01 15.07 9.31
C ASP A 44 -1.17 14.22 8.05
N MET A 45 -0.18 13.38 7.73
CA MET A 45 -0.27 12.43 6.61
C MET A 45 -1.40 11.42 6.84
N TYR A 46 -1.55 10.89 8.06
CA TYR A 46 -2.65 9.99 8.38
C TYR A 46 -4.03 10.66 8.28
N GLU A 47 -4.16 11.90 8.79
CA GLU A 47 -5.40 12.66 8.63
C GLU A 47 -5.72 12.91 7.14
N ALA A 48 -4.72 13.23 6.31
CA ALA A 48 -4.93 13.39 4.87
C ALA A 48 -5.39 12.08 4.20
N MET A 49 -4.93 10.91 4.66
CA MET A 49 -5.44 9.61 4.20
C MET A 49 -6.91 9.43 4.56
N LYS A 50 -7.31 9.78 5.80
CA LYS A 50 -8.71 9.71 6.25
C LYS A 50 -9.60 10.71 5.51
N GLU A 51 -9.11 11.92 5.27
CA GLU A 51 -9.80 12.92 4.46
C GLU A 51 -10.06 12.41 3.03
N SER A 52 -9.06 11.78 2.42
CA SER A 52 -9.21 11.18 1.09
C SER A 52 -10.32 10.11 1.09
N ASP A 53 -10.36 9.21 2.08
CA ASP A 53 -11.41 8.21 2.18
C ASP A 53 -12.81 8.85 2.35
N ARG A 54 -12.95 9.86 3.23
CA ARG A 54 -14.21 10.56 3.48
C ARG A 54 -14.70 11.37 2.26
N ALA A 55 -13.77 11.89 1.45
CA ALA A 55 -14.07 12.71 0.27
C ALA A 55 -14.60 11.90 -0.93
N TYR A 56 -14.77 10.59 -0.77
CA TYR A 56 -15.29 9.74 -1.85
C TYR A 56 -16.70 10.16 -2.30
N ASP A 57 -16.87 10.24 -3.61
CA ASP A 57 -18.15 10.55 -4.25
C ASP A 57 -18.45 9.53 -5.35
N SER A 58 -19.48 8.72 -5.13
CA SER A 58 -19.88 7.66 -6.04
C SER A 58 -20.44 8.14 -7.38
N ALA A 59 -20.76 9.43 -7.51
CA ALA A 59 -21.25 10.02 -8.75
C ALA A 59 -20.12 10.37 -9.74
N LEU A 60 -18.89 10.56 -9.23
CA LEU A 60 -17.76 10.91 -10.07
C LEU A 60 -17.33 9.75 -10.97
N ARG A 61 -16.75 10.14 -12.10
CA ARG A 61 -16.13 9.24 -13.06
C ARG A 61 -14.76 9.77 -13.44
N SER A 62 -13.84 8.85 -13.70
CA SER A 62 -12.52 9.18 -14.23
C SER A 62 -12.60 9.78 -15.63
N GLU A 63 -11.51 10.33 -16.11
CA GLU A 63 -11.45 10.97 -17.43
C GLU A 63 -11.82 10.01 -18.58
N SER A 64 -11.38 8.76 -18.50
CA SER A 64 -11.75 7.73 -19.48
C SER A 64 -13.21 7.30 -19.37
N GLY A 65 -13.82 7.45 -18.20
CA GLY A 65 -15.14 6.95 -17.83
C GLY A 65 -15.14 5.48 -17.41
N LEU A 66 -13.98 4.81 -17.33
CA LEU A 66 -13.86 3.39 -16.97
C LEU A 66 -13.92 3.13 -15.47
N VAL A 67 -13.68 4.15 -14.66
CA VAL A 67 -13.57 4.05 -13.20
C VAL A 67 -14.50 5.05 -12.52
N GLY A 68 -15.04 4.66 -11.37
CA GLY A 68 -15.88 5.48 -10.49
C GLY A 68 -17.18 4.81 -10.08
N GLY A 69 -17.59 5.01 -8.83
CA GLY A 69 -18.81 4.48 -8.25
C GLY A 69 -18.75 2.99 -7.87
N GLU A 70 -17.60 2.35 -7.94
CA GLU A 70 -17.45 0.91 -7.70
C GLU A 70 -17.37 0.58 -6.21
N ALA A 71 -16.76 1.45 -5.41
CA ALA A 71 -16.75 1.30 -3.95
C ALA A 71 -18.17 1.26 -3.36
N ALA A 72 -19.09 2.06 -3.91
CA ALA A 72 -20.50 2.02 -3.50
C ALA A 72 -21.19 0.67 -3.81
N LYS A 73 -20.73 -0.06 -4.82
CA LYS A 73 -21.25 -1.41 -5.11
C LYS A 73 -20.80 -2.41 -4.04
N ILE A 74 -19.54 -2.35 -3.61
CA ILE A 74 -19.02 -3.17 -2.52
C ILE A 74 -19.76 -2.84 -1.22
N ARG A 75 -19.94 -1.55 -0.89
CA ARG A 75 -20.71 -1.12 0.27
C ARG A 75 -22.09 -1.74 0.29
N LYS A 76 -22.84 -1.64 -0.81
CA LYS A 76 -24.19 -2.19 -0.92
C LYS A 76 -24.25 -3.69 -0.69
N GLN A 77 -23.24 -4.46 -1.11
CA GLN A 77 -23.19 -5.90 -0.88
C GLN A 77 -22.76 -6.24 0.54
N ARG A 78 -21.83 -5.44 1.11
CA ARG A 78 -21.40 -5.58 2.51
C ARG A 78 -22.56 -5.35 3.48
N GLU A 79 -23.33 -4.27 3.31
CA GLU A 79 -24.51 -3.93 4.12
C GLU A 79 -25.61 -5.00 4.08
N LYS A 80 -25.66 -5.79 3.02
CA LYS A 80 -26.57 -6.95 2.89
C LYS A 80 -26.02 -8.24 3.51
N GLY A 81 -24.76 -8.23 4.00
CA GLY A 81 -24.08 -9.43 4.46
C GLY A 81 -23.79 -10.44 3.34
N ALA A 82 -23.73 -10.00 2.07
CA ALA A 82 -23.65 -10.86 0.90
C ALA A 82 -22.23 -11.03 0.33
N LEU A 83 -21.21 -10.50 1.03
CA LEU A 83 -19.81 -10.68 0.62
C LEU A 83 -19.27 -12.04 1.11
N LEU A 84 -18.64 -12.79 0.23
CA LEU A 84 -17.99 -14.08 0.56
C LEU A 84 -16.83 -13.90 1.56
N SER A 85 -16.15 -12.77 1.50
CA SER A 85 -15.00 -12.43 2.35
C SER A 85 -15.36 -11.88 3.74
N GLY A 86 -16.66 -11.75 4.04
CA GLY A 86 -17.15 -11.18 5.29
C GLY A 86 -17.05 -9.65 5.37
N ASP A 87 -17.51 -9.10 6.51
CA ASP A 87 -17.71 -7.66 6.66
C ASP A 87 -16.39 -6.89 6.74
N PHE A 88 -15.42 -7.36 7.52
CA PHE A 88 -14.14 -6.67 7.70
C PHE A 88 -13.37 -6.51 6.37
N PHE A 89 -13.20 -7.60 5.61
CA PHE A 89 -12.59 -7.51 4.28
C PHE A 89 -13.44 -6.67 3.31
N GLY A 90 -14.76 -6.65 3.49
CA GLY A 90 -15.67 -5.76 2.77
C GLY A 90 -15.33 -4.28 2.99
N HIS A 91 -15.06 -3.87 4.23
CA HIS A 91 -14.59 -2.53 4.57
C HIS A 91 -13.25 -2.21 3.90
N VAL A 92 -12.29 -3.14 3.96
CA VAL A 92 -10.97 -2.97 3.34
C VAL A 92 -11.08 -2.78 1.82
N MET A 93 -11.87 -3.64 1.14
CA MET A 93 -12.10 -3.54 -0.30
C MET A 93 -12.79 -2.22 -0.68
N GLU A 94 -13.83 -1.82 0.07
CA GLU A 94 -14.53 -0.56 -0.15
C GLU A 94 -13.58 0.62 -0.07
N ARG A 95 -12.74 0.72 0.97
CA ARG A 95 -11.80 1.82 1.17
C ARG A 95 -10.69 1.85 0.14
N ALA A 96 -10.12 0.70 -0.21
CA ALA A 96 -9.12 0.62 -1.26
C ALA A 96 -9.66 1.18 -2.59
N LEU A 97 -10.91 0.86 -2.93
CA LEU A 97 -11.57 1.43 -4.10
C LEU A 97 -11.85 2.93 -3.93
N ARG A 98 -12.37 3.39 -2.79
CA ARG A 98 -12.69 4.81 -2.55
C ARG A 98 -11.47 5.71 -2.80
N VAL A 99 -10.33 5.37 -2.19
CA VAL A 99 -9.12 6.18 -2.32
C VAL A 99 -8.53 6.08 -3.74
N ALA A 100 -8.49 4.89 -4.33
CA ALA A 100 -7.99 4.71 -5.69
C ALA A 100 -8.91 5.34 -6.76
N GLU A 101 -10.25 5.32 -6.58
CA GLU A 101 -11.19 6.04 -7.44
C GLU A 101 -11.05 7.55 -7.28
N ASN A 102 -10.78 8.06 -6.07
CA ASN A 102 -10.47 9.47 -5.85
C ASN A 102 -9.24 9.91 -6.63
N ASN A 103 -8.16 9.12 -6.62
CA ASN A 103 -6.99 9.38 -7.46
C ASN A 103 -7.36 9.43 -8.94
N ALA A 104 -8.10 8.43 -9.44
CA ALA A 104 -8.54 8.38 -10.84
C ALA A 104 -9.47 9.55 -11.23
N CYS A 105 -10.19 10.11 -10.25
CA CYS A 105 -11.07 11.28 -10.42
C CYS A 105 -10.38 12.61 -10.03
N MET A 106 -9.05 12.66 -10.00
CA MET A 106 -8.23 13.87 -9.76
C MET A 106 -8.46 14.54 -8.40
N LYS A 107 -8.88 13.79 -7.38
CA LYS A 107 -8.97 14.27 -6.00
C LYS A 107 -7.64 14.11 -5.26
N ARG A 108 -7.51 14.83 -4.16
CA ARG A 108 -6.36 14.73 -3.27
C ARG A 108 -6.25 13.33 -2.67
N ILE A 109 -5.05 12.75 -2.75
CA ILE A 109 -4.66 11.48 -2.09
C ILE A 109 -3.28 11.63 -1.45
N VAL A 110 -2.91 10.66 -0.63
CA VAL A 110 -1.53 10.47 -0.19
C VAL A 110 -0.91 9.36 -1.03
N ALA A 111 0.19 9.65 -1.72
CA ALA A 111 0.96 8.62 -2.42
C ALA A 111 1.74 7.78 -1.39
N ALA A 112 1.41 6.48 -1.29
CA ALA A 112 2.01 5.58 -0.31
C ALA A 112 2.21 4.16 -0.87
N PRO A 113 3.34 3.86 -1.58
CA PRO A 113 4.40 4.80 -1.93
C PRO A 113 4.14 5.62 -3.19
N THR A 114 3.19 5.22 -4.07
CA THR A 114 2.88 5.89 -5.34
C THR A 114 1.39 6.24 -5.45
N ALA A 115 1.04 7.10 -6.41
CA ALA A 115 -0.37 7.40 -6.70
C ALA A 115 -1.13 6.15 -7.16
N GLY A 116 -0.47 5.24 -7.90
CA GLY A 116 -1.06 3.98 -8.38
C GLY A 116 -1.43 3.01 -7.28
N SER A 117 -0.80 3.12 -6.10
CA SER A 117 -1.01 2.25 -4.94
C SER A 117 -1.60 2.98 -3.72
N CYS A 118 -2.07 4.21 -3.89
CA CYS A 118 -2.51 5.12 -2.83
C CYS A 118 -3.65 4.58 -1.94
N GLY A 119 -4.42 3.60 -2.40
CA GLY A 119 -5.53 3.02 -1.67
C GLY A 119 -5.15 1.88 -0.71
N VAL A 120 -3.94 1.30 -0.85
CA VAL A 120 -3.55 0.10 -0.09
C VAL A 120 -3.39 0.41 1.40
N LEU A 121 -2.49 1.31 1.72
CA LEU A 121 -2.16 1.63 3.11
C LEU A 121 -3.33 2.27 3.88
N PRO A 122 -4.06 3.28 3.32
CA PRO A 122 -5.24 3.82 3.98
C PRO A 122 -6.33 2.79 4.23
N ALA A 123 -6.60 1.88 3.26
CA ALA A 123 -7.61 0.86 3.41
C ALA A 123 -7.33 -0.07 4.59
N VAL A 124 -6.08 -0.50 4.76
CA VAL A 124 -5.66 -1.36 5.87
C VAL A 124 -5.73 -0.60 7.20
N LEU A 125 -5.11 0.58 7.28
CA LEU A 125 -5.00 1.33 8.52
C LEU A 125 -6.36 1.81 9.04
N ILE A 126 -7.18 2.45 8.19
CA ILE A 126 -8.48 2.99 8.60
C ILE A 126 -9.45 1.85 8.99
N SER A 127 -9.41 0.71 8.29
CA SER A 127 -10.24 -0.43 8.65
C SER A 127 -9.83 -1.07 9.97
N LEU A 128 -8.53 -1.13 10.28
CA LEU A 128 -8.04 -1.59 11.58
C LEU A 128 -8.36 -0.59 12.69
N GLU A 129 -8.22 0.72 12.45
CA GLU A 129 -8.61 1.76 13.39
C GLU A 129 -10.07 1.60 13.82
N GLU A 130 -10.99 1.50 12.85
CA GLU A 130 -12.42 1.32 13.15
C GLU A 130 -12.71 0.00 13.87
N LYS A 131 -12.05 -1.08 13.46
CA LYS A 131 -12.18 -2.37 14.14
C LYS A 131 -11.79 -2.26 15.62
N TYR A 132 -10.62 -1.68 15.93
CA TYR A 132 -10.17 -1.52 17.31
C TYR A 132 -11.05 -0.56 18.13
N LEU A 133 -11.56 0.50 17.53
CA LEU A 133 -12.52 1.39 18.17
C LEU A 133 -13.84 0.65 18.52
N ALA A 134 -14.34 -0.16 17.59
CA ALA A 134 -15.54 -0.97 17.81
C ALA A 134 -15.36 -2.03 18.91
N GLU A 135 -14.12 -2.51 19.11
CA GLU A 135 -13.74 -3.43 20.18
C GLU A 135 -13.45 -2.72 21.53
N GLY A 136 -13.67 -1.41 21.62
CA GLY A 136 -13.52 -0.63 22.87
C GLY A 136 -12.12 -0.03 23.07
N GLY A 137 -11.32 0.08 22.02
CA GLY A 137 -10.01 0.75 22.08
C GLY A 137 -10.13 2.23 22.40
N ASP A 138 -9.16 2.76 23.19
CA ASP A 138 -9.06 4.18 23.48
C ASP A 138 -8.66 4.99 22.23
N PRO A 139 -9.45 6.00 21.80
CA PRO A 139 -9.15 6.78 20.60
C PRO A 139 -7.81 7.52 20.65
N ALA A 140 -7.41 8.03 21.84
CA ALA A 140 -6.16 8.79 21.98
C ALA A 140 -4.92 7.89 21.88
N ASP A 141 -4.98 6.69 22.47
CA ASP A 141 -3.93 5.67 22.31
C ASP A 141 -3.86 5.19 20.87
N LEU A 142 -5.00 4.91 20.26
CA LEU A 142 -5.09 4.41 18.89
C LEU A 142 -4.53 5.41 17.87
N SER A 143 -4.81 6.71 18.04
CA SER A 143 -4.21 7.75 17.18
C SER A 143 -2.69 7.71 17.20
N LYS A 144 -2.06 7.55 18.37
CA LYS A 144 -0.61 7.39 18.50
C LYS A 144 -0.12 6.11 17.82
N ARG A 145 -0.83 5.00 17.99
CA ARG A 145 -0.49 3.71 17.37
C ARG A 145 -0.56 3.76 15.85
N MET A 146 -1.47 4.56 15.27
CA MET A 146 -1.53 4.77 13.82
C MET A 146 -0.28 5.48 13.30
N VAL A 147 0.19 6.51 14.00
CA VAL A 147 1.45 7.20 13.67
C VAL A 147 2.64 6.25 13.77
N VAL A 148 2.72 5.45 14.84
CA VAL A 148 3.74 4.41 15.00
C VAL A 148 3.74 3.42 13.83
N ALA A 149 2.58 2.96 13.41
CA ALA A 149 2.45 2.03 12.28
C ALA A 149 2.87 2.67 10.95
N LEU A 150 2.61 3.96 10.76
CA LEU A 150 3.05 4.70 9.59
C LEU A 150 4.57 4.84 9.51
N TYR A 151 5.26 5.06 10.64
CA TYR A 151 6.74 5.04 10.65
C TYR A 151 7.27 3.69 10.21
N VAL A 152 6.69 2.58 10.71
CA VAL A 152 7.11 1.24 10.28
C VAL A 152 6.85 1.03 8.79
N ALA A 153 5.68 1.46 8.30
CA ALA A 153 5.39 1.44 6.86
C ALA A 153 6.42 2.24 6.05
N GLY A 154 6.74 3.46 6.50
CA GLY A 154 7.73 4.34 5.85
C GLY A 154 9.12 3.70 5.81
N GLY A 155 9.59 3.13 6.93
CA GLY A 155 10.87 2.44 6.98
C GLY A 155 10.94 1.22 6.04
N ILE A 156 9.86 0.43 5.96
CA ILE A 156 9.77 -0.68 5.00
C ILE A 156 9.83 -0.15 3.55
N GLY A 157 9.07 0.91 3.25
CA GLY A 157 9.06 1.53 1.92
C GLY A 157 10.42 2.10 1.54
N GLY A 158 11.13 2.74 2.48
CA GLY A 158 12.47 3.27 2.28
C GLY A 158 13.48 2.17 1.93
N ILE A 159 13.51 1.07 2.67
CA ILE A 159 14.40 -0.07 2.36
C ILE A 159 14.07 -0.67 0.98
N ILE A 160 12.80 -0.77 0.61
CA ILE A 160 12.42 -1.24 -0.73
C ILE A 160 12.91 -0.28 -1.82
N ALA A 161 12.79 1.04 -1.60
CA ALA A 161 13.27 2.06 -2.53
C ALA A 161 14.77 1.94 -2.79
N GLU A 162 15.57 1.79 -1.72
CA GLU A 162 17.03 1.66 -1.80
C GLU A 162 17.47 0.34 -2.47
N ARG A 163 16.83 -0.77 -2.12
CA ARG A 163 17.25 -2.09 -2.64
C ARG A 163 16.73 -2.38 -4.04
N ALA A 164 15.57 -1.85 -4.41
CA ALA A 164 14.91 -2.19 -5.65
C ALA A 164 14.43 -0.95 -6.42
N SER A 165 13.15 -0.67 -6.36
CA SER A 165 12.49 0.52 -6.91
C SER A 165 11.06 0.58 -6.41
N LEU A 166 10.48 1.79 -6.41
CA LEU A 166 9.06 2.01 -6.18
C LEU A 166 8.30 2.32 -7.49
N ALA A 167 9.03 2.46 -8.62
CA ALA A 167 8.46 2.90 -9.89
C ALA A 167 7.97 1.72 -10.76
N GLY A 168 6.73 1.79 -11.22
CA GLY A 168 6.16 0.83 -12.17
C GLY A 168 6.93 0.76 -13.49
N ALA A 169 7.48 1.89 -13.94
CA ALA A 169 8.31 2.01 -15.12
C ALA A 169 9.64 1.23 -15.04
N GLU A 170 10.17 1.03 -13.84
CA GLU A 170 11.42 0.30 -13.62
C GLU A 170 11.20 -1.19 -13.34
N CYS A 171 10.24 -1.48 -12.46
CA CYS A 171 10.07 -2.81 -11.91
C CYS A 171 8.64 -3.37 -12.01
N GLY A 172 7.77 -2.79 -12.85
CA GLY A 172 6.38 -3.23 -12.95
C GLY A 172 5.52 -2.82 -11.74
N CYS A 173 4.25 -3.20 -11.74
CA CYS A 173 3.32 -2.86 -10.66
C CYS A 173 3.65 -3.58 -9.33
N GLN A 174 4.51 -4.61 -9.34
CA GLN A 174 5.07 -5.18 -8.10
C GLN A 174 5.83 -4.13 -7.28
N ALA A 175 6.46 -3.14 -7.92
CA ALA A 175 7.14 -2.03 -7.27
C ALA A 175 6.16 -1.09 -6.55
N GLU A 176 4.97 -0.89 -7.09
CA GLU A 176 3.97 -0.01 -6.52
C GLU A 176 3.05 -0.75 -5.53
N ILE A 177 2.25 -1.70 -6.03
CA ILE A 177 1.28 -2.47 -5.22
C ILE A 177 1.98 -3.44 -4.28
N GLY A 178 3.10 -4.07 -4.72
CA GLY A 178 3.88 -4.97 -3.85
C GLY A 178 4.53 -4.22 -2.69
N SER A 179 5.11 -3.04 -2.96
CA SER A 179 5.70 -2.19 -1.92
C SER A 179 4.63 -1.67 -0.95
N ALA A 180 3.51 -1.13 -1.47
CA ALA A 180 2.40 -0.68 -0.63
C ALA A 180 1.83 -1.81 0.24
N SER A 181 1.70 -3.01 -0.33
CA SER A 181 1.24 -4.21 0.40
C SER A 181 2.23 -4.63 1.50
N SER A 182 3.54 -4.57 1.22
CA SER A 182 4.60 -4.85 2.21
C SER A 182 4.60 -3.84 3.35
N MET A 183 4.48 -2.55 3.01
CA MET A 183 4.35 -1.45 3.97
C MET A 183 3.13 -1.63 4.87
N ALA A 184 1.98 -1.90 4.28
CA ALA A 184 0.73 -2.11 5.00
C ALA A 184 0.75 -3.39 5.87
N ALA A 185 1.40 -4.46 5.42
CA ALA A 185 1.54 -5.70 6.18
C ALA A 185 2.38 -5.48 7.46
N GLY A 186 3.52 -4.80 7.35
CA GLY A 186 4.35 -4.46 8.50
C GLY A 186 3.65 -3.52 9.48
N ALA A 187 2.92 -2.53 8.97
CA ALA A 187 2.09 -1.63 9.77
C ALA A 187 0.98 -2.39 10.53
N ALA A 188 0.27 -3.30 9.86
CA ALA A 188 -0.78 -4.11 10.47
C ALA A 188 -0.23 -5.01 11.60
N VAL A 189 0.92 -5.64 11.40
CA VAL A 189 1.61 -6.42 12.45
C VAL A 189 1.95 -5.54 13.65
N THR A 190 2.45 -4.32 13.41
CA THR A 190 2.80 -3.36 14.45
C THR A 190 1.57 -2.94 15.25
N LEU A 191 0.46 -2.62 14.58
CA LEU A 191 -0.82 -2.30 15.22
C LEU A 191 -1.35 -3.44 16.09
N ALA A 192 -1.18 -4.67 15.65
CA ALA A 192 -1.58 -5.85 16.40
C ALA A 192 -0.61 -6.21 17.56
N GLY A 193 0.42 -5.40 17.82
CA GLY A 193 1.41 -5.64 18.88
C GLY A 193 2.42 -6.73 18.54
N GLY A 194 2.59 -7.07 17.26
CA GLY A 194 3.58 -8.04 16.80
C GLY A 194 5.01 -7.50 16.92
N SER A 195 5.98 -8.41 17.02
CA SER A 195 7.40 -8.04 17.10
C SER A 195 7.94 -7.43 15.80
N PRO A 196 9.04 -6.66 15.86
CA PRO A 196 9.73 -6.15 14.66
C PRO A 196 10.06 -7.24 13.64
N ASP A 197 10.54 -8.40 14.09
CA ASP A 197 10.83 -9.57 13.25
C ASP A 197 9.57 -10.06 12.48
N LYS A 198 8.41 -10.11 13.15
CA LYS A 198 7.14 -10.46 12.51
C LYS A 198 6.72 -9.42 11.46
N ALA A 199 6.94 -8.12 11.72
CA ALA A 199 6.63 -7.06 10.75
C ALA A 199 7.48 -7.22 9.47
N VAL A 200 8.76 -7.52 9.60
CA VAL A 200 9.66 -7.79 8.46
C VAL A 200 9.26 -9.07 7.72
N HIS A 201 8.87 -10.13 8.44
CA HIS A 201 8.36 -11.34 7.79
C HIS A 201 7.05 -11.09 7.02
N ALA A 202 6.13 -10.30 7.58
CA ALA A 202 4.89 -9.92 6.90
C ALA A 202 5.17 -9.14 5.61
N ALA A 203 6.10 -8.19 5.63
CA ALA A 203 6.52 -7.43 4.45
C ALA A 203 7.08 -8.37 3.35
N ALA A 204 7.94 -9.32 3.73
CA ALA A 204 8.48 -10.30 2.79
C ALA A 204 7.41 -11.26 2.22
N LEU A 205 6.44 -11.69 3.04
CA LEU A 205 5.33 -12.55 2.61
C LEU A 205 4.42 -11.79 1.63
N ALA A 206 4.11 -10.54 1.92
CA ALA A 206 3.29 -9.69 1.05
C ALA A 206 3.94 -9.48 -0.31
N MET A 207 5.23 -9.11 -0.35
CA MET A 207 5.97 -8.90 -1.60
C MET A 207 6.03 -10.16 -2.46
N LYS A 208 6.37 -11.30 -1.86
CA LYS A 208 6.48 -12.57 -2.60
C LYS A 208 5.20 -12.97 -3.33
N SER A 209 4.05 -12.64 -2.76
CA SER A 209 2.75 -12.96 -3.36
C SER A 209 2.43 -12.11 -4.59
N LEU A 210 3.16 -11.01 -4.80
CA LEU A 210 2.93 -10.05 -5.89
C LEU A 210 4.12 -9.94 -6.87
N LEU A 211 5.14 -10.80 -6.72
CA LEU A 211 6.26 -10.85 -7.67
C LEU A 211 5.75 -11.16 -9.09
N GLY A 212 6.29 -10.44 -10.06
CA GLY A 212 5.91 -10.58 -11.47
C GLY A 212 4.67 -9.77 -11.88
N LEU A 213 4.06 -8.99 -10.98
CA LEU A 213 2.93 -8.13 -11.32
C LEU A 213 3.40 -7.00 -12.26
N VAL A 214 2.93 -7.07 -13.52
CA VAL A 214 3.31 -6.14 -14.60
C VAL A 214 2.62 -4.77 -14.44
N CYS A 215 3.19 -3.71 -15.01
CA CYS A 215 2.55 -2.39 -15.11
C CYS A 215 2.07 -2.16 -16.55
N ASP A 216 0.80 -2.41 -16.80
CA ASP A 216 0.14 -2.41 -18.11
C ASP A 216 -1.10 -1.50 -18.17
N PRO A 217 -1.01 -0.22 -17.76
CA PRO A 217 -2.16 0.67 -17.61
C PRO A 217 -2.81 0.97 -18.97
N VAL A 218 -4.14 0.79 -19.04
CA VAL A 218 -4.93 1.08 -20.23
C VAL A 218 -4.87 2.58 -20.55
N ALA A 219 -4.47 2.91 -21.75
CA ALA A 219 -4.24 4.27 -22.23
C ALA A 219 -3.19 5.07 -21.43
N GLY A 220 -2.35 4.43 -20.63
CA GLY A 220 -1.37 5.07 -19.75
C GLY A 220 -2.00 5.76 -18.52
N LEU A 221 -3.27 5.48 -18.22
CA LEU A 221 -4.00 6.10 -17.12
C LEU A 221 -3.94 5.22 -15.87
N VAL A 222 -3.79 5.84 -14.68
CA VAL A 222 -3.84 5.17 -13.38
C VAL A 222 -5.29 4.81 -13.01
N GLU A 223 -5.94 4.07 -13.89
CA GLU A 223 -7.34 3.67 -13.79
C GLU A 223 -7.51 2.14 -13.85
N VAL A 224 -7.27 1.55 -15.02
CA VAL A 224 -7.40 0.11 -15.26
C VAL A 224 -6.03 -0.46 -15.64
N PRO A 225 -5.51 -1.42 -14.88
CA PRO A 225 -6.12 -2.16 -13.76
C PRO A 225 -5.85 -1.56 -12.37
N CYS A 226 -5.18 -0.42 -12.26
CA CYS A 226 -4.58 0.14 -11.04
C CYS A 226 -5.58 0.21 -9.88
N VAL A 227 -6.79 0.74 -10.10
CA VAL A 227 -7.81 0.90 -9.05
C VAL A 227 -8.14 -0.44 -8.38
N LYS A 228 -8.34 -1.51 -9.15
CA LYS A 228 -8.65 -2.85 -8.61
C LYS A 228 -7.44 -3.52 -7.95
N ARG A 229 -6.24 -3.23 -8.40
CA ARG A 229 -5.00 -3.74 -7.79
C ARG A 229 -4.78 -3.22 -6.37
N ASN A 230 -5.28 -2.03 -6.05
CA ASN A 230 -5.26 -1.53 -4.66
C ASN A 230 -6.03 -2.45 -3.71
N VAL A 231 -7.17 -3.01 -4.15
CA VAL A 231 -7.94 -4.00 -3.36
C VAL A 231 -7.09 -5.23 -3.08
N ILE A 232 -6.46 -5.79 -4.13
CA ILE A 232 -5.62 -6.99 -3.99
C ILE A 232 -4.43 -6.71 -3.08
N GLY A 233 -3.77 -5.55 -3.23
CA GLY A 233 -2.65 -5.15 -2.36
C GLY A 233 -3.05 -5.04 -0.89
N ALA A 234 -4.21 -4.46 -0.57
CA ALA A 234 -4.70 -4.30 0.80
C ALA A 234 -5.09 -5.66 1.44
N VAL A 235 -5.79 -6.52 0.69
CA VAL A 235 -6.17 -7.87 1.16
C VAL A 235 -4.92 -8.74 1.35
N ASN A 236 -3.97 -8.71 0.41
CA ASN A 236 -2.70 -9.42 0.51
C ASN A 236 -1.89 -8.96 1.74
N ALA A 237 -1.88 -7.66 2.05
CA ALA A 237 -1.21 -7.12 3.23
C ALA A 237 -1.74 -7.73 4.53
N LEU A 238 -3.07 -7.78 4.69
CA LEU A 238 -3.72 -8.34 5.88
C LEU A 238 -3.47 -9.84 6.01
N THR A 239 -3.57 -10.60 4.92
CA THR A 239 -3.29 -12.04 4.96
C THR A 239 -1.83 -12.32 5.28
N ALA A 240 -0.89 -11.50 4.78
CA ALA A 240 0.53 -11.60 5.12
C ALA A 240 0.80 -11.26 6.60
N ALA A 241 0.10 -10.24 7.13
CA ALA A 241 0.17 -9.88 8.55
C ALA A 241 -0.36 -11.02 9.43
N ASP A 242 -1.52 -11.59 9.12
CA ASP A 242 -2.11 -12.72 9.86
C ASP A 242 -1.19 -13.94 9.85
N MET A 243 -0.60 -14.27 8.70
CA MET A 243 0.39 -15.35 8.61
C MET A 243 1.58 -15.10 9.54
N ALA A 244 2.16 -13.90 9.53
CA ALA A 244 3.31 -13.57 10.36
C ALA A 244 2.96 -13.54 11.86
N LEU A 245 1.80 -13.01 12.23
CA LEU A 245 1.29 -13.01 13.60
C LEU A 245 1.07 -14.44 14.11
N SER A 246 0.60 -15.34 13.24
CA SER A 246 0.44 -16.77 13.52
C SER A 246 1.75 -17.56 13.58
N GLY A 247 2.91 -16.90 13.40
CA GLY A 247 4.22 -17.52 13.47
C GLY A 247 4.74 -18.09 12.14
N ILE A 248 4.03 -17.87 11.02
CA ILE A 248 4.51 -18.26 9.70
C ILE A 248 5.60 -17.26 9.27
N ARG A 249 6.77 -17.78 8.94
CA ARG A 249 7.96 -17.00 8.60
C ARG A 249 8.28 -17.10 7.11
N SER A 250 8.72 -16.01 6.52
CA SER A 250 9.37 -16.08 5.21
C SER A 250 10.66 -16.91 5.30
N LYS A 251 10.78 -17.95 4.51
CA LYS A 251 12.02 -18.76 4.43
C LYS A 251 13.12 -18.04 3.68
N ILE A 252 12.77 -17.15 2.76
CA ILE A 252 13.72 -16.26 2.10
C ILE A 252 13.78 -14.98 2.92
N PRO A 253 14.96 -14.49 3.34
CA PRO A 253 15.11 -13.24 4.06
C PRO A 253 14.48 -12.06 3.30
N ALA A 254 13.95 -11.07 4.02
CA ALA A 254 13.23 -9.93 3.42
C ALA A 254 14.11 -9.17 2.42
N ASP A 255 15.38 -8.93 2.75
CA ASP A 255 16.32 -8.27 1.86
C ASP A 255 16.47 -8.99 0.51
N GLN A 256 16.61 -10.32 0.55
CA GLN A 256 16.70 -11.14 -0.67
C GLN A 256 15.38 -11.16 -1.47
N VAL A 257 14.24 -11.02 -0.80
CA VAL A 257 12.94 -10.88 -1.48
C VAL A 257 12.87 -9.57 -2.27
N MET A 258 13.40 -8.47 -1.72
CA MET A 258 13.45 -7.19 -2.43
C MET A 258 14.46 -7.22 -3.58
N ASP A 259 15.60 -7.88 -3.39
CA ASP A 259 16.57 -8.12 -4.48
C ASP A 259 15.96 -8.97 -5.60
N ALA A 260 15.16 -9.97 -5.26
CA ALA A 260 14.41 -10.78 -6.23
C ALA A 260 13.37 -9.92 -6.98
N MET A 261 12.66 -9.02 -6.29
CA MET A 261 11.71 -8.10 -6.93
C MET A 261 12.43 -7.22 -7.97
N ARG A 262 13.59 -6.67 -7.65
CA ARG A 262 14.41 -5.90 -8.59
C ARG A 262 14.86 -6.75 -9.79
N SER A 263 15.29 -7.98 -9.53
CA SER A 263 15.72 -8.90 -10.60
C SER A 263 14.56 -9.27 -11.54
N VAL A 264 13.39 -9.58 -10.99
CA VAL A 264 12.17 -9.85 -11.76
C VAL A 264 11.75 -8.63 -12.58
N GLY A 265 11.79 -7.42 -11.99
CA GLY A 265 11.49 -6.18 -12.70
C GLY A 265 12.42 -5.95 -13.90
N ARG A 266 13.72 -6.16 -13.72
CA ARG A 266 14.71 -6.03 -14.82
C ARG A 266 14.52 -7.07 -15.91
N ALA A 267 14.06 -8.27 -15.58
CA ALA A 267 13.77 -9.33 -16.55
C ALA A 267 12.42 -9.13 -17.26
N MET A 268 11.56 -8.23 -16.76
CA MET A 268 10.27 -7.93 -17.35
C MET A 268 10.45 -7.20 -18.68
N ASN A 269 9.67 -7.60 -19.70
CA ASN A 269 9.67 -6.92 -21.00
C ASN A 269 9.31 -5.43 -20.83
N GLU A 270 9.95 -4.55 -21.58
CA GLU A 270 9.71 -3.10 -21.54
C GLU A 270 8.24 -2.73 -21.77
N ASP A 271 7.54 -3.43 -22.67
CA ASP A 271 6.12 -3.21 -22.93
C ASP A 271 5.23 -3.42 -21.71
N LEU A 272 5.72 -4.09 -20.66
CA LEU A 272 5.02 -4.41 -19.43
C LEU A 272 5.43 -3.51 -18.24
N ARG A 273 6.20 -2.46 -18.51
CA ARG A 273 6.72 -1.50 -17.53
C ARG A 273 6.17 -0.09 -17.78
N GLU A 274 4.86 0.08 -17.58
CA GLU A 274 4.13 1.37 -17.62
C GLU A 274 4.10 2.06 -19.02
N THR A 275 4.53 1.39 -20.07
CA THR A 275 4.56 1.97 -21.44
C THR A 275 3.17 2.07 -22.07
N GLY A 276 2.20 1.32 -21.56
CA GLY A 276 0.88 1.19 -22.19
C GLY A 276 0.91 0.48 -23.56
N LEU A 277 1.98 -0.27 -23.85
CA LEU A 277 2.17 -0.98 -25.12
C LEU A 277 1.87 -2.48 -25.01
N GLY A 278 2.04 -3.09 -23.83
CA GLY A 278 1.85 -4.51 -23.59
C GLY A 278 0.65 -4.83 -22.68
N GLY A 279 0.47 -6.10 -22.35
CA GLY A 279 -0.51 -6.58 -21.41
C GLY A 279 -1.94 -6.14 -21.73
N LEU A 280 -2.67 -5.67 -20.72
CA LEU A 280 -4.07 -5.20 -20.85
C LEU A 280 -4.19 -4.01 -21.81
N ALA A 281 -3.21 -3.13 -21.85
CA ALA A 281 -3.18 -1.98 -22.76
C ALA A 281 -3.14 -2.38 -24.23
N ALA A 282 -2.53 -3.53 -24.54
CA ALA A 282 -2.40 -4.06 -25.92
C ALA A 282 -3.65 -4.82 -26.41
N THR A 283 -4.64 -5.08 -25.56
CA THR A 283 -5.90 -5.73 -25.93
C THR A 283 -6.72 -4.85 -26.90
N GLU A 284 -7.64 -5.43 -27.65
CA GLU A 284 -8.53 -4.66 -28.53
C GLU A 284 -9.28 -3.57 -27.76
N THR A 285 -9.81 -3.90 -26.59
CA THR A 285 -10.48 -2.94 -25.69
C THR A 285 -9.52 -1.83 -25.23
N GLY A 286 -8.30 -2.19 -24.80
CA GLY A 286 -7.28 -1.23 -24.38
C GLY A 286 -6.94 -0.24 -25.48
N LYS A 287 -6.70 -0.74 -26.69
CA LYS A 287 -6.43 0.08 -27.91
C LYS A 287 -7.60 0.98 -28.27
N ALA A 288 -8.85 0.49 -28.15
CA ALA A 288 -10.04 1.29 -28.42
C ALA A 288 -10.17 2.46 -27.43
N VAL A 289 -9.91 2.22 -26.14
CA VAL A 289 -9.90 3.28 -25.11
C VAL A 289 -8.81 4.31 -25.41
N ARG A 290 -7.58 3.87 -25.69
CA ARG A 290 -6.47 4.77 -26.05
C ARG A 290 -6.82 5.66 -27.25
N LYS A 291 -7.42 5.08 -28.30
CA LYS A 291 -7.86 5.84 -29.48
C LYS A 291 -8.95 6.86 -29.15
N LYS A 292 -9.85 6.55 -28.22
CA LYS A 292 -10.88 7.48 -27.75
C LYS A 292 -10.27 8.66 -26.98
N MET A 293 -9.29 8.37 -26.10
CA MET A 293 -8.61 9.39 -25.30
C MET A 293 -7.75 10.34 -26.15
N SER A 294 -7.05 9.83 -27.18
CA SER A 294 -6.20 10.64 -28.07
C SER A 294 -6.96 11.57 -29.00
N ARG A 295 -8.29 11.50 -29.05
CA ARG A 295 -9.17 12.36 -29.86
C ARG A 295 -9.81 13.49 -29.06
N ARG A 296 -9.57 13.53 -27.74
CA ARG A 296 -9.98 14.60 -26.84
C ARG A 296 -8.85 15.59 -26.62
#